data_1d721d9e572209c33c33bc5da21770cf
#
_entry.id   1d721d9e572209c33c33bc5da21770cf
#
_cell.length_a   1.000
_cell.length_b   1.000
_cell.length_c   1.000
_cell.angle_alpha   90.00
_cell.angle_beta   90.00
_cell.angle_gamma   90.00
#
_symmetry.space_group_name_H-M   'P 1'
#
loop_
_entity.id
_entity.type
_entity.pdbx_description
1 polymer ?
#
loop_
_entity_poly.entity_id
_entity_poly.type
_entity_poly.pdbx_seq_one_letter_code
_entity_poly.pdbx_strand_id
1 'polypeptide(L)'
;MPFLMIRNDITKVAADAIVNPANRNLLQGSGTSRAIYQAAGEQELTAACEAIGHCEPGRAVCTPAFGLPAKYIFHAVCPAWHGGFFGEAKQLAGAYHSALELAAEYHCESVAFPLLSSGNYGYPKEQAFRIAVDTITQYVMEHDLTVYLVLYDRGSLAVSRKLFTSVEEYIDDHYVAQNDESYQFGRRRREYVERWEDAALADREYPAQECAPPVFAAAPPPPAAAPMAARSLENLMDNLGESFTTRLLRLIDERGLKDSTVYKQSNISRQHFSKIQCNRDYNPKKKTVLAFAVGLHLSEDETIDLLKSAGYAFSDGSKRDWIVRYCLEQKIYNINQVNTLLFEYDQEQLGA
;
A
#
# COMPACT_ATOMS: atom_id res chain seq x y z
N MET A 1 -6.77 11.97 6.68
CA MET A 1 -5.30 11.94 6.89
C MET A 1 -4.81 10.50 6.80
N PRO A 2 -3.58 10.22 6.37
CA PRO A 2 -3.16 8.85 6.08
C PRO A 2 -2.91 8.01 7.33
N PHE A 3 -3.28 6.73 7.24
CA PHE A 3 -2.85 5.68 8.15
C PHE A 3 -1.72 4.89 7.49
N LEU A 4 -0.58 4.79 8.16
CA LEU A 4 0.66 4.22 7.64
C LEU A 4 1.21 3.16 8.59
N MET A 5 1.64 2.06 8.05
CA MET A 5 2.40 1.04 8.77
C MET A 5 3.89 1.24 8.46
N ILE A 6 4.71 1.34 9.49
CA ILE A 6 6.15 1.54 9.33
C ILE A 6 6.94 0.53 10.17
N ARG A 7 8.07 0.05 9.61
CA ARG A 7 9.04 -0.75 10.37
C ARG A 7 10.10 0.20 10.93
N ASN A 8 10.00 0.48 12.21
CA ASN A 8 10.94 1.38 12.88
C ASN A 8 10.98 1.11 14.39
N ASP A 9 11.94 1.73 15.05
CA ASP A 9 11.94 1.92 16.49
C ASP A 9 11.02 3.12 16.80
N ILE A 10 9.99 2.90 17.61
CA ILE A 10 9.00 3.94 17.93
C ILE A 10 9.63 5.17 18.59
N THR A 11 10.74 5.00 19.32
CA THR A 11 11.46 6.10 19.98
C THR A 11 12.14 7.05 18.99
N LYS A 12 12.25 6.66 17.71
CA LYS A 12 12.86 7.43 16.62
C LYS A 12 11.84 8.03 15.65
N VAL A 13 10.57 7.75 15.87
CA VAL A 13 9.50 8.25 15.01
C VAL A 13 9.19 9.68 15.37
N ALA A 14 9.35 10.58 14.40
CA ALA A 14 8.92 11.98 14.56
C ALA A 14 7.41 12.09 14.37
N ALA A 15 6.68 12.26 15.47
CA ALA A 15 5.24 12.48 15.51
C ALA A 15 4.92 13.45 16.65
N ASP A 16 3.74 14.09 16.61
CA ASP A 16 3.35 14.98 17.72
C ASP A 16 3.16 14.22 19.04
N ALA A 17 2.66 12.98 18.94
CA ALA A 17 2.54 12.11 20.11
C ALA A 17 3.04 10.68 19.81
N ILE A 18 3.61 10.04 20.83
CA ILE A 18 4.02 8.63 20.83
C ILE A 18 3.19 7.90 21.88
N VAL A 19 2.66 6.74 21.51
CA VAL A 19 1.85 5.93 22.43
C VAL A 19 2.72 4.91 23.15
N ASN A 20 2.66 4.93 24.48
CA ASN A 20 3.31 3.96 25.36
C ASN A 20 2.31 2.87 25.77
N PRO A 21 2.61 1.57 25.56
CA PRO A 21 1.82 0.49 26.15
C PRO A 21 2.04 0.46 27.67
N ALA A 22 1.03 0.92 28.42
CA ALA A 22 1.11 1.12 29.85
C ALA A 22 0.37 0.01 30.64
N ASN A 23 0.74 -0.13 31.90
CA ASN A 23 -0.01 -0.85 32.93
C ASN A 23 -0.86 0.14 33.77
N ARG A 24 -1.78 -0.39 34.57
CA ARG A 24 -2.71 0.40 35.41
C ARG A 24 -2.01 1.44 36.30
N ASN A 25 -0.86 1.10 36.85
CA ASN A 25 -0.13 1.95 37.79
C ASN A 25 0.87 2.89 37.06
N LEU A 26 0.85 2.91 35.75
CA LEU A 26 1.73 3.72 34.90
C LEU A 26 3.23 3.50 35.16
N LEU A 27 3.58 2.36 35.73
CA LEU A 27 4.98 1.99 35.99
C LEU A 27 5.67 1.56 34.70
N GLN A 28 6.98 1.80 34.66
CA GLN A 28 7.82 1.32 33.57
C GLN A 28 7.63 -0.18 33.33
N GLY A 29 7.25 -0.54 32.10
CA GLY A 29 7.13 -1.91 31.66
C GLY A 29 8.41 -2.44 31.02
N SER A 30 8.31 -3.58 30.37
CA SER A 30 9.38 -4.18 29.55
C SER A 30 9.17 -3.88 28.05
N GLY A 31 10.12 -4.26 27.22
CA GLY A 31 10.03 -4.10 25.75
C GLY A 31 9.86 -2.64 25.32
N THR A 32 8.84 -2.37 24.56
CA THR A 32 8.56 -1.02 24.02
C THR A 32 8.41 0.04 25.11
N SER A 33 7.73 -0.28 26.21
CA SER A 33 7.56 0.66 27.33
C SER A 33 8.92 1.02 27.94
N ARG A 34 9.80 0.04 28.15
CA ARG A 34 11.14 0.30 28.66
C ARG A 34 11.95 1.20 27.71
N ALA A 35 11.90 0.93 26.42
CA ALA A 35 12.60 1.75 25.43
C ALA A 35 12.12 3.22 25.43
N ILE A 36 10.80 3.42 25.55
CA ILE A 36 10.20 4.77 25.64
C ILE A 36 10.67 5.49 26.91
N TYR A 37 10.63 4.83 28.09
CA TYR A 37 11.11 5.42 29.34
C TYR A 37 12.58 5.82 29.28
N GLN A 38 13.42 4.94 28.74
CA GLN A 38 14.86 5.21 28.58
C GLN A 38 15.13 6.38 27.63
N ALA A 39 14.42 6.48 26.53
CA ALA A 39 14.58 7.54 25.54
C ALA A 39 13.99 8.88 25.97
N ALA A 40 12.90 8.85 26.75
CA ALA A 40 12.27 10.05 27.30
C ALA A 40 13.08 10.69 28.44
N GLY A 41 13.80 9.90 29.22
CA GLY A 41 14.37 10.27 30.51
C GLY A 41 13.60 9.56 31.63
N GLU A 42 14.19 8.49 32.16
CA GLU A 42 13.48 7.55 33.05
C GLU A 42 12.97 8.23 34.34
N GLN A 43 13.74 9.16 34.89
CA GLN A 43 13.40 9.83 36.15
C GLN A 43 12.24 10.82 35.95
N GLU A 44 12.33 11.65 34.92
CA GLU A 44 11.33 12.67 34.61
C GLU A 44 9.99 12.04 34.22
N LEU A 45 10.04 11.00 33.39
CA LEU A 45 8.83 10.31 32.96
C LEU A 45 8.17 9.52 34.11
N THR A 46 8.96 8.89 34.96
CA THR A 46 8.46 8.20 36.17
C THR A 46 7.76 9.18 37.09
N ALA A 47 8.37 10.32 37.40
CA ALA A 47 7.77 11.35 38.26
C ALA A 47 6.46 11.91 37.69
N ALA A 48 6.39 12.12 36.36
CA ALA A 48 5.18 12.56 35.69
C ALA A 48 4.06 11.51 35.77
N CYS A 49 4.39 10.23 35.62
CA CYS A 49 3.44 9.11 35.74
C CYS A 49 2.94 8.92 37.19
N GLU A 50 3.84 9.06 38.18
CA GLU A 50 3.50 9.00 39.60
C GLU A 50 2.53 10.12 40.02
N ALA A 51 2.70 11.32 39.46
CA ALA A 51 1.80 12.44 39.70
C ALA A 51 0.37 12.19 39.17
N ILE A 52 0.21 11.37 38.10
CA ILE A 52 -1.10 10.93 37.60
C ILE A 52 -1.67 9.80 38.46
N GLY A 53 -0.81 8.90 38.93
CA GLY A 53 -1.12 7.80 39.86
C GLY A 53 -1.57 6.53 39.13
N HIS A 54 -2.78 6.48 38.59
CA HIS A 54 -3.25 5.27 37.90
C HIS A 54 -4.22 5.60 36.75
N CYS A 55 -4.40 4.60 35.85
CA CYS A 55 -5.36 4.68 34.74
C CYS A 55 -5.99 3.30 34.49
N GLU A 56 -7.29 3.28 34.16
CA GLU A 56 -8.03 2.04 33.94
C GLU A 56 -7.73 1.41 32.57
N PRO A 57 -7.78 0.06 32.44
CA PRO A 57 -7.62 -0.63 31.16
C PRO A 57 -8.62 -0.14 30.12
N GLY A 58 -8.13 0.08 28.90
CA GLY A 58 -8.92 0.66 27.82
C GLY A 58 -9.01 2.19 27.85
N ARG A 59 -8.22 2.84 28.69
CA ARG A 59 -8.07 4.29 28.76
C ARG A 59 -6.61 4.70 28.51
N ALA A 60 -6.41 5.97 28.25
CA ALA A 60 -5.09 6.57 28.09
C ALA A 60 -4.98 7.87 28.88
N VAL A 61 -3.76 8.22 29.30
CA VAL A 61 -3.42 9.50 29.94
C VAL A 61 -2.19 10.10 29.25
N CYS A 62 -2.00 11.40 29.39
CA CYS A 62 -0.97 12.15 28.71
C CYS A 62 0.13 12.62 29.66
N THR A 63 1.38 12.56 29.21
CA THR A 63 2.54 13.25 29.81
C THR A 63 3.32 13.98 28.73
N PRO A 64 4.20 14.94 29.08
CA PRO A 64 5.22 15.46 28.16
C PRO A 64 6.13 14.34 27.68
N ALA A 65 6.72 14.52 26.47
CA ALA A 65 7.58 13.52 25.87
C ALA A 65 9.07 13.60 26.26
N PHE A 66 9.45 14.68 26.96
CA PHE A 66 10.81 14.93 27.44
C PHE A 66 11.88 14.76 26.32
N GLY A 67 12.79 13.77 26.42
CA GLY A 67 13.85 13.53 25.45
C GLY A 67 13.45 12.89 24.12
N LEU A 68 12.19 12.49 23.95
CA LEU A 68 11.71 11.89 22.69
C LEU A 68 11.46 12.94 21.60
N PRO A 69 11.55 12.57 20.30
CA PRO A 69 11.23 13.47 19.18
C PRO A 69 9.71 13.64 18.99
N ALA A 70 9.00 13.97 20.08
CA ALA A 70 7.56 14.15 20.14
C ALA A 70 7.23 15.26 21.16
N LYS A 71 6.00 15.74 21.17
CA LYS A 71 5.50 16.69 22.18
C LYS A 71 4.93 15.95 23.40
N TYR A 72 4.25 14.83 23.15
CA TYR A 72 3.48 14.10 24.16
C TYR A 72 3.76 12.60 24.11
N ILE A 73 3.59 11.95 25.28
CA ILE A 73 3.45 10.50 25.40
C ILE A 73 2.03 10.21 25.88
N PHE A 74 1.30 9.40 25.13
CA PHE A 74 0.01 8.88 25.56
C PHE A 74 0.19 7.48 26.13
N HIS A 75 -0.02 7.33 27.44
CA HIS A 75 0.10 6.06 28.15
C HIS A 75 -1.21 5.30 28.02
N ALA A 76 -1.31 4.42 27.02
CA ALA A 76 -2.49 3.60 26.77
C ALA A 76 -2.46 2.34 27.63
N VAL A 77 -3.39 2.23 28.57
CA VAL A 77 -3.45 1.07 29.47
C VAL A 77 -4.09 -0.11 28.77
N CYS A 78 -3.26 -1.11 28.51
CA CYS A 78 -3.60 -2.26 27.71
C CYS A 78 -4.10 -3.43 28.56
N PRO A 79 -5.04 -4.27 28.07
CA PRO A 79 -5.43 -5.49 28.74
C PRO A 79 -4.35 -6.58 28.58
N ALA A 80 -4.18 -7.42 29.61
CA ALA A 80 -3.52 -8.71 29.47
C ALA A 80 -4.48 -9.73 28.84
N TRP A 81 -3.95 -10.67 28.07
CA TRP A 81 -4.77 -11.70 27.43
C TRP A 81 -5.09 -12.84 28.41
N HIS A 82 -6.36 -13.12 28.58
CA HIS A 82 -6.88 -14.20 29.43
C HIS A 82 -7.86 -15.12 28.66
N GLY A 83 -7.66 -15.24 27.33
CA GLY A 83 -8.46 -16.13 26.48
C GLY A 83 -9.58 -15.45 25.68
N GLY A 84 -9.77 -14.14 25.81
CA GLY A 84 -10.76 -13.37 25.02
C GLY A 84 -12.16 -13.31 25.64
N PHE A 85 -12.35 -13.83 26.85
CA PHE A 85 -13.67 -13.94 27.50
C PHE A 85 -13.98 -12.80 28.48
N PHE A 86 -13.01 -11.95 28.79
CA PHE A 86 -13.13 -10.90 29.81
C PHE A 86 -13.23 -9.50 29.21
N GLY A 87 -13.61 -9.40 27.94
CA GLY A 87 -13.79 -8.12 27.28
C GLY A 87 -12.50 -7.46 26.81
N GLU A 88 -11.41 -8.21 26.69
CA GLU A 88 -10.07 -7.72 26.33
C GLU A 88 -10.08 -7.02 24.96
N ALA A 89 -10.90 -7.52 24.00
CA ALA A 89 -11.02 -6.90 22.69
C ALA A 89 -11.59 -5.47 22.81
N LYS A 90 -12.61 -5.26 23.64
CA LYS A 90 -13.21 -3.95 23.89
C LYS A 90 -12.22 -3.02 24.62
N GLN A 91 -11.49 -3.56 25.60
CA GLN A 91 -10.48 -2.79 26.33
C GLN A 91 -9.32 -2.39 25.42
N LEU A 92 -8.86 -3.30 24.54
CA LEU A 92 -7.79 -2.99 23.59
C LEU A 92 -8.24 -1.93 22.58
N ALA A 93 -9.42 -2.06 21.99
CA ALA A 93 -10.01 -1.03 21.11
C ALA A 93 -10.18 0.30 21.85
N GLY A 94 -10.64 0.27 23.11
CA GLY A 94 -10.76 1.45 23.97
C GLY A 94 -9.42 2.15 24.22
N ALA A 95 -8.34 1.41 24.41
CA ALA A 95 -7.00 1.97 24.60
C ALA A 95 -6.51 2.74 23.34
N TYR A 96 -6.72 2.16 22.15
CA TYR A 96 -6.45 2.88 20.88
C TYR A 96 -7.32 4.12 20.76
N HIS A 97 -8.63 3.97 20.95
CA HIS A 97 -9.58 5.08 20.80
C HIS A 97 -9.29 6.21 21.78
N SER A 98 -9.03 5.90 23.06
CA SER A 98 -8.73 6.90 24.08
C SER A 98 -7.45 7.67 23.78
N ALA A 99 -6.41 7.01 23.24
CA ALA A 99 -5.20 7.70 22.80
C ALA A 99 -5.44 8.59 21.56
N LEU A 100 -6.32 8.18 20.65
CA LEU A 100 -6.72 9.01 19.51
C LEU A 100 -7.55 10.23 19.92
N GLU A 101 -8.43 10.09 20.94
CA GLU A 101 -9.16 11.23 21.52
C GLU A 101 -8.22 12.23 22.19
N LEU A 102 -7.20 11.77 22.92
CA LEU A 102 -6.15 12.64 23.44
C LEU A 102 -5.42 13.39 22.31
N ALA A 103 -5.16 12.73 21.18
CA ALA A 103 -4.56 13.41 20.05
C ALA A 103 -5.40 14.57 19.52
N ALA A 104 -6.72 14.42 19.49
CA ALA A 104 -7.63 15.50 19.13
C ALA A 104 -7.67 16.60 20.21
N GLU A 105 -7.73 16.25 21.49
CA GLU A 105 -7.73 17.17 22.62
C GLU A 105 -6.44 18.03 22.65
N TYR A 106 -5.28 17.40 22.42
CA TYR A 106 -3.99 18.08 22.38
C TYR A 106 -3.61 18.66 21.01
N HIS A 107 -4.57 18.68 20.06
CA HIS A 107 -4.39 19.23 18.71
C HIS A 107 -3.18 18.66 17.97
N CYS A 108 -2.94 17.35 18.10
CA CYS A 108 -1.89 16.64 17.38
C CYS A 108 -2.27 16.46 15.91
N GLU A 109 -1.32 16.66 15.01
CA GLU A 109 -1.47 16.35 13.58
C GLU A 109 -1.03 14.91 13.27
N SER A 110 -0.25 14.30 14.18
CA SER A 110 0.30 12.95 14.00
C SER A 110 0.47 12.20 15.32
N VAL A 111 0.22 10.88 15.27
CA VAL A 111 0.40 9.95 16.42
C VAL A 111 1.04 8.65 15.98
N ALA A 112 2.02 8.18 16.74
CA ALA A 112 2.69 6.91 16.52
C ALA A 112 2.27 5.87 17.58
N PHE A 113 1.71 4.76 17.13
CA PHE A 113 1.29 3.63 17.97
C PHE A 113 2.24 2.45 17.78
N PRO A 114 2.64 1.74 18.85
CA PRO A 114 3.13 0.39 18.72
C PRO A 114 1.94 -0.58 18.57
N LEU A 115 2.21 -1.84 18.26
CA LEU A 115 1.18 -2.87 18.34
C LEU A 115 0.90 -3.20 19.81
N LEU A 116 -0.16 -2.61 20.36
CA LEU A 116 -0.53 -2.72 21.78
C LEU A 116 -0.87 -4.16 22.16
N SER A 117 -0.56 -4.55 23.40
CA SER A 117 -0.82 -5.86 24.03
C SER A 117 -0.13 -7.07 23.39
N SER A 118 0.51 -6.95 22.23
CA SER A 118 1.07 -8.08 21.45
C SER A 118 2.40 -8.64 21.99
N GLY A 119 2.99 -7.98 22.99
CA GLY A 119 4.21 -8.42 23.68
C GLY A 119 3.92 -9.24 24.94
N ASN A 120 4.45 -8.82 26.08
CA ASN A 120 4.33 -9.54 27.37
C ASN A 120 2.90 -9.73 27.87
N TYR A 121 1.94 -8.95 27.39
CA TYR A 121 0.53 -9.16 27.70
C TYR A 121 -0.11 -10.32 26.94
N GLY A 122 0.64 -10.96 26.02
CA GLY A 122 0.28 -12.22 25.38
C GLY A 122 -0.93 -12.18 24.46
N TYR A 123 -1.40 -10.99 24.07
CA TYR A 123 -2.52 -10.89 23.12
C TYR A 123 -2.12 -11.51 21.77
N PRO A 124 -2.95 -12.38 21.15
CA PRO A 124 -2.64 -12.95 19.84
C PRO A 124 -2.40 -11.84 18.81
N LYS A 125 -1.22 -11.85 18.19
CA LYS A 125 -0.74 -10.75 17.32
C LYS A 125 -1.72 -10.41 16.19
N GLU A 126 -2.28 -11.43 15.55
CA GLU A 126 -3.26 -11.27 14.46
C GLU A 126 -4.52 -10.52 14.93
N GLN A 127 -5.05 -10.92 16.08
CA GLN A 127 -6.25 -10.29 16.65
C GLN A 127 -5.94 -8.86 17.12
N ALA A 128 -4.79 -8.66 17.78
CA ALA A 128 -4.35 -7.32 18.21
C ALA A 128 -4.16 -6.38 17.02
N PHE A 129 -3.54 -6.87 15.94
CA PHE A 129 -3.35 -6.13 14.71
C PHE A 129 -4.69 -5.75 14.05
N ARG A 130 -5.62 -6.70 13.95
CA ARG A 130 -6.94 -6.45 13.39
C ARG A 130 -7.68 -5.36 14.19
N ILE A 131 -7.69 -5.46 15.52
CA ILE A 131 -8.33 -4.46 16.38
C ILE A 131 -7.67 -3.09 16.20
N ALA A 132 -6.33 -3.02 16.12
CA ALA A 132 -5.61 -1.79 15.86
C ALA A 132 -6.02 -1.16 14.54
N VAL A 133 -5.97 -1.91 13.44
CA VAL A 133 -6.33 -1.44 12.10
C VAL A 133 -7.79 -0.98 12.04
N ASP A 134 -8.72 -1.80 12.56
CA ASP A 134 -10.15 -1.48 12.53
C ASP A 134 -10.45 -0.20 13.33
N THR A 135 -9.90 -0.07 14.55
CA THR A 135 -10.14 1.09 15.42
C THR A 135 -9.52 2.37 14.85
N ILE A 136 -8.27 2.30 14.40
CA ILE A 136 -7.59 3.45 13.80
C ILE A 136 -8.30 3.87 12.50
N THR A 137 -8.65 2.92 11.64
CA THR A 137 -9.36 3.21 10.38
C THR A 137 -10.68 3.92 10.63
N GLN A 138 -11.48 3.41 11.56
CA GLN A 138 -12.75 4.03 11.91
C GLN A 138 -12.55 5.48 12.36
N TYR A 139 -11.57 5.73 13.21
CA TYR A 139 -11.29 7.07 13.72
C TYR A 139 -10.83 8.05 12.65
N VAL A 140 -9.88 7.66 11.79
CA VAL A 140 -9.34 8.55 10.74
C VAL A 140 -10.34 8.83 9.61
N MET A 141 -11.38 7.99 9.46
CA MET A 141 -12.49 8.29 8.55
C MET A 141 -13.33 9.48 9.02
N GLU A 142 -13.36 9.79 10.31
CA GLU A 142 -14.08 10.92 10.87
C GLU A 142 -13.19 12.12 11.16
N HIS A 143 -11.91 11.89 11.50
CA HIS A 143 -10.97 12.91 11.95
C HIS A 143 -9.78 13.07 11.01
N ASP A 144 -9.23 14.27 10.92
CA ASP A 144 -8.05 14.59 10.12
C ASP A 144 -6.76 14.41 10.97
N LEU A 145 -6.31 13.18 11.15
CA LEU A 145 -5.14 12.80 11.93
C LEU A 145 -4.25 11.81 11.15
N THR A 146 -2.94 12.05 11.09
CA THR A 146 -1.98 11.09 10.55
C THR A 146 -1.62 10.08 11.63
N VAL A 147 -1.81 8.79 11.34
CA VAL A 147 -1.51 7.73 12.30
C VAL A 147 -0.44 6.80 11.76
N TYR A 148 0.61 6.57 12.55
CA TYR A 148 1.65 5.58 12.28
C TYR A 148 1.45 4.36 13.17
N LEU A 149 1.28 3.17 12.59
CA LEU A 149 1.40 1.91 13.31
C LEU A 149 2.83 1.41 13.13
N VAL A 150 3.59 1.46 14.21
CA VAL A 150 5.03 1.15 14.23
C VAL A 150 5.22 -0.30 14.62
N LEU A 151 5.80 -1.08 13.71
CA LEU A 151 6.07 -2.50 13.88
C LEU A 151 7.59 -2.71 13.95
N TYR A 152 8.07 -3.32 15.03
CA TYR A 152 9.51 -3.48 15.25
C TYR A 152 10.09 -4.65 14.45
N ASP A 153 9.37 -5.75 14.35
CA ASP A 153 9.83 -6.97 13.70
C ASP A 153 8.87 -7.47 12.60
N ARG A 154 9.37 -8.37 11.73
CA ARG A 154 8.56 -9.03 10.69
C ARG A 154 7.51 -9.98 11.27
N GLY A 155 7.75 -10.54 12.45
CA GLY A 155 6.83 -11.45 13.13
C GLY A 155 5.66 -10.76 13.83
N SER A 156 5.61 -9.42 13.81
CA SER A 156 4.51 -8.64 14.39
C SER A 156 3.27 -8.59 13.52
N LEU A 157 3.40 -8.92 12.22
CA LEU A 157 2.30 -9.05 11.28
C LEU A 157 1.97 -10.53 11.09
N ALA A 158 0.78 -10.91 11.48
CA ALA A 158 0.14 -12.12 11.03
C ALA A 158 -1.11 -11.70 10.26
N VAL A 159 -0.94 -11.35 8.98
CA VAL A 159 -2.07 -11.26 8.07
C VAL A 159 -2.68 -12.65 7.96
N SER A 160 -3.97 -12.72 7.78
CA SER A 160 -4.65 -13.98 7.54
C SER A 160 -3.84 -14.83 6.56
N ARG A 161 -3.21 -15.90 7.02
CA ARG A 161 -2.42 -16.82 6.19
C ARG A 161 -3.14 -17.19 4.91
N LYS A 162 -4.47 -17.28 4.98
CA LYS A 162 -5.33 -17.61 3.84
C LYS A 162 -5.27 -16.54 2.74
N LEU A 163 -5.30 -15.26 3.10
CA LEU A 163 -5.24 -14.16 2.11
C LEU A 163 -3.84 -14.07 1.49
N PHE A 164 -2.79 -14.28 2.31
CA PHE A 164 -1.41 -14.31 1.86
C PHE A 164 -1.17 -15.45 0.85
N THR A 165 -1.57 -16.67 1.19
CA THR A 165 -1.47 -17.84 0.30
C THR A 165 -2.22 -17.60 -1.02
N SER A 166 -3.42 -17.01 -0.97
CA SER A 166 -4.19 -16.72 -2.19
C SER A 166 -3.52 -15.67 -3.09
N VAL A 167 -2.80 -14.70 -2.51
CA VAL A 167 -2.00 -13.73 -3.29
C VAL A 167 -0.78 -14.41 -3.91
N GLU A 168 -0.10 -15.28 -3.18
CA GLU A 168 1.05 -16.03 -3.72
C GLU A 168 0.61 -16.94 -4.86
N GLU A 169 -0.45 -17.72 -4.67
CA GLU A 169 -1.04 -18.57 -5.71
C GLU A 169 -1.42 -17.75 -6.96
N TYR A 170 -2.06 -16.59 -6.78
CA TYR A 170 -2.42 -15.71 -7.88
C TYR A 170 -1.20 -15.20 -8.66
N ILE A 171 -0.13 -14.77 -7.96
CA ILE A 171 1.10 -14.31 -8.59
C ILE A 171 1.77 -15.46 -9.36
N ASP A 172 1.86 -16.65 -8.75
CA ASP A 172 2.49 -17.81 -9.34
C ASP A 172 1.73 -18.30 -10.57
N ASP A 173 0.40 -18.38 -10.52
CA ASP A 173 -0.44 -18.79 -11.65
C ASP A 173 -0.29 -17.85 -12.85
N HIS A 174 -0.28 -16.55 -12.62
CA HIS A 174 -0.09 -15.58 -13.69
C HIS A 174 1.34 -15.56 -14.23
N TYR A 175 2.34 -15.74 -13.37
CA TYR A 175 3.73 -15.84 -13.79
C TYR A 175 3.98 -17.09 -14.63
N VAL A 176 3.40 -18.23 -14.25
CA VAL A 176 3.46 -19.49 -15.02
C VAL A 176 2.75 -19.32 -16.36
N ALA A 177 1.54 -18.76 -16.38
CA ALA A 177 0.79 -18.55 -17.63
C ALA A 177 1.56 -17.67 -18.64
N GLN A 178 2.17 -16.59 -18.18
CA GLN A 178 2.97 -15.70 -19.05
C GLN A 178 4.27 -16.37 -19.53
N ASN A 179 4.94 -17.14 -18.67
CA ASN A 179 6.17 -17.85 -19.06
C ASN A 179 5.88 -19.06 -19.94
N ASP A 180 4.73 -19.72 -19.78
CA ASP A 180 4.32 -20.82 -20.66
C ASP A 180 4.07 -20.33 -22.10
N GLU A 181 3.43 -19.18 -22.30
CA GLU A 181 3.25 -18.60 -23.63
C GLU A 181 4.60 -18.20 -24.25
N SER A 182 5.49 -17.57 -23.48
CA SER A 182 6.82 -17.20 -23.96
C SER A 182 7.72 -18.42 -24.20
N TYR A 183 7.58 -19.47 -23.38
CA TYR A 183 8.30 -20.73 -23.53
C TYR A 183 7.81 -21.52 -24.74
N GLN A 184 6.50 -21.58 -25.00
CA GLN A 184 5.94 -22.22 -26.19
C GLN A 184 6.32 -21.46 -27.46
N PHE A 185 6.38 -20.12 -27.43
CA PHE A 185 6.84 -19.33 -28.55
C PHE A 185 8.35 -19.56 -28.84
N GLY A 186 9.17 -19.62 -27.81
CA GLY A 186 10.58 -19.93 -27.90
C GLY A 186 10.85 -21.37 -28.39
N ARG A 187 10.02 -22.34 -27.97
CA ARG A 187 10.09 -23.73 -28.39
C ARG A 187 9.69 -23.91 -29.86
N ARG A 188 8.58 -23.27 -30.29
CA ARG A 188 8.17 -23.28 -31.71
C ARG A 188 9.23 -22.67 -32.63
N ARG A 189 9.89 -21.60 -32.16
CA ARG A 189 10.99 -20.97 -32.93
C ARG A 189 12.21 -21.86 -33.03
N ARG A 190 12.61 -22.60 -31.98
CA ARG A 190 13.70 -23.58 -32.01
C ARG A 190 13.38 -24.76 -32.90
N GLU A 191 12.18 -25.36 -32.77
CA GLU A 191 11.73 -26.46 -33.62
C GLU A 191 11.67 -26.03 -35.09
N TYR A 192 11.34 -24.76 -35.38
CA TYR A 192 11.36 -24.21 -36.73
C TYR A 192 12.79 -24.07 -37.28
N VAL A 193 13.72 -23.57 -36.47
CA VAL A 193 15.13 -23.41 -36.83
C VAL A 193 15.81 -24.79 -37.00
N GLU A 194 15.61 -25.74 -36.08
CA GLU A 194 16.14 -27.11 -36.18
C GLU A 194 15.62 -27.81 -37.44
N ARG A 195 14.33 -27.63 -37.77
CA ARG A 195 13.75 -28.20 -39.00
C ARG A 195 14.35 -27.60 -40.28
N TRP A 196 14.77 -26.35 -40.27
CA TRP A 196 15.45 -25.69 -41.38
C TRP A 196 16.91 -26.13 -41.48
N GLU A 197 17.59 -26.35 -40.37
CA GLU A 197 18.94 -26.87 -40.31
C GLU A 197 19.01 -28.32 -40.78
N ASP A 198 18.06 -29.15 -40.37
CA ASP A 198 17.94 -30.54 -40.84
C ASP A 198 17.59 -30.62 -42.33
N ALA A 199 16.72 -29.77 -42.83
CA ALA A 199 16.41 -29.69 -44.26
C ALA A 199 17.60 -29.20 -45.08
N ALA A 200 18.38 -28.26 -44.56
CA ALA A 200 19.60 -27.77 -45.22
C ALA A 200 20.76 -28.80 -45.21
N LEU A 201 20.75 -29.73 -44.25
CA LEU A 201 21.69 -30.85 -44.21
C LEU A 201 21.29 -31.99 -45.14
N ALA A 202 19.98 -32.23 -45.32
CA ALA A 202 19.46 -33.25 -46.25
C ALA A 202 19.68 -32.91 -47.73
N ASP A 203 19.73 -31.63 -48.07
CA ASP A 203 20.00 -31.16 -49.46
C ASP A 203 21.48 -31.29 -49.90
N ARG A 204 22.37 -31.79 -49.03
CA ARG A 204 23.80 -31.97 -49.38
C ARG A 204 24.16 -33.29 -50.07
N GLU A 205 23.20 -34.20 -50.28
CA GLU A 205 23.45 -35.52 -50.86
C GLU A 205 22.95 -35.70 -52.31
N TYR A 206 22.56 -34.64 -53.05
CA TYR A 206 22.21 -34.77 -54.46
C TYR A 206 23.31 -34.18 -55.36
N PRO A 207 23.71 -34.89 -56.44
CA PRO A 207 24.71 -34.42 -57.36
C PRO A 207 24.14 -33.19 -58.16
N ALA A 208 24.99 -32.20 -58.33
CA ALA A 208 24.68 -30.98 -59.01
C ALA A 208 24.24 -31.28 -60.46
N GLN A 209 22.94 -31.23 -60.75
CA GLN A 209 22.45 -30.97 -62.06
C GLN A 209 22.33 -29.46 -62.26
N GLU A 210 23.02 -28.92 -63.25
CA GLU A 210 22.94 -27.54 -63.65
C GLU A 210 21.47 -27.20 -64.05
N CYS A 211 20.71 -26.68 -63.10
CA CYS A 211 19.49 -26.00 -63.40
C CYS A 211 19.75 -24.48 -63.44
N ALA A 212 19.51 -23.86 -64.58
CA ALA A 212 19.53 -22.43 -64.69
C ALA A 212 18.66 -21.80 -63.60
N PRO A 213 19.08 -20.72 -62.95
CA PRO A 213 18.30 -20.12 -61.88
C PRO A 213 16.95 -19.66 -62.43
N PRO A 214 15.84 -19.97 -61.72
CA PRO A 214 14.54 -19.42 -62.11
C PRO A 214 14.66 -17.91 -62.03
N VAL A 215 14.30 -17.23 -63.12
CA VAL A 215 14.14 -15.77 -63.16
C VAL A 215 12.93 -15.48 -62.29
N PHE A 216 13.17 -15.15 -61.05
CA PHE A 216 12.13 -14.58 -60.20
C PHE A 216 11.78 -13.20 -60.78
N ALA A 217 10.62 -13.10 -61.41
CA ALA A 217 10.03 -11.78 -61.70
C ALA A 217 10.02 -11.00 -60.38
N ALA A 218 10.68 -9.85 -60.37
CA ALA A 218 10.72 -8.99 -59.22
C ALA A 218 9.28 -8.74 -58.76
N ALA A 219 8.98 -9.09 -57.52
CA ALA A 219 7.71 -8.73 -56.93
C ALA A 219 7.51 -7.22 -57.08
N PRO A 220 6.32 -6.75 -57.42
CA PRO A 220 6.07 -5.34 -57.54
C PRO A 220 6.49 -4.67 -56.22
N PRO A 221 7.15 -3.52 -56.24
CA PRO A 221 7.53 -2.83 -55.01
C PRO A 221 6.27 -2.63 -54.18
N PRO A 222 6.36 -2.80 -52.84
CA PRO A 222 5.22 -2.53 -51.96
C PRO A 222 4.71 -1.13 -52.26
N PRO A 223 3.39 -0.89 -52.28
CA PRO A 223 2.85 0.41 -52.54
C PRO A 223 3.56 1.41 -51.63
N ALA A 224 4.11 2.47 -52.21
CA ALA A 224 4.79 3.51 -51.45
C ALA A 224 3.87 3.90 -50.29
N ALA A 225 4.37 3.76 -49.09
CA ALA A 225 3.63 4.19 -47.91
C ALA A 225 3.22 5.63 -48.17
N ALA A 226 1.90 5.89 -48.18
CA ALA A 226 1.40 7.24 -48.33
C ALA A 226 2.17 8.12 -47.34
N PRO A 227 2.67 9.29 -47.72
CA PRO A 227 3.41 10.13 -46.80
C PRO A 227 2.53 10.33 -45.58
N MET A 228 2.95 9.81 -44.45
CA MET A 228 2.33 10.13 -43.16
C MET A 228 2.38 11.66 -43.09
N ALA A 229 1.23 12.30 -43.29
CA ALA A 229 1.11 13.73 -43.14
C ALA A 229 1.76 14.06 -41.80
N ALA A 230 2.82 14.88 -41.83
CA ALA A 230 3.51 15.33 -40.66
C ALA A 230 2.44 15.93 -39.73
N ARG A 231 2.04 15.19 -38.70
CA ARG A 231 1.10 15.69 -37.70
C ARG A 231 1.80 16.88 -37.07
N SER A 232 1.28 18.09 -37.29
CA SER A 232 1.83 19.26 -36.63
C SER A 232 1.78 19.03 -35.11
N LEU A 233 2.74 19.54 -34.37
CA LEU A 233 2.79 19.44 -32.91
C LEU A 233 1.47 19.97 -32.31
N GLU A 234 0.87 21.00 -32.94
CA GLU A 234 -0.42 21.57 -32.56
C GLU A 234 -1.56 20.56 -32.69
N ASN A 235 -1.66 19.80 -33.78
CA ASN A 235 -2.67 18.75 -33.94
C ASN A 235 -2.47 17.54 -32.98
N LEU A 236 -1.24 17.32 -32.52
CA LEU A 236 -0.97 16.31 -31.48
C LEU A 236 -1.35 16.83 -30.09
N MET A 237 -1.18 18.13 -29.83
CA MET A 237 -1.57 18.75 -28.56
C MET A 237 -3.09 18.90 -28.42
N ASP A 238 -3.82 19.16 -29.52
CA ASP A 238 -5.29 19.22 -29.54
C ASP A 238 -5.95 17.84 -29.34
N ASN A 239 -5.22 16.75 -29.59
CA ASN A 239 -5.65 15.36 -29.34
C ASN A 239 -5.05 14.75 -28.07
N LEU A 240 -4.50 15.56 -27.17
CA LEU A 240 -4.11 15.08 -25.84
C LEU A 240 -5.35 14.53 -25.12
N GLY A 241 -5.24 13.28 -24.66
CA GLY A 241 -6.30 12.64 -23.88
C GLY A 241 -6.61 13.41 -22.60
N GLU A 242 -7.73 13.11 -22.00
CA GLU A 242 -8.16 13.69 -20.73
C GLU A 242 -7.06 13.58 -19.66
N SER A 243 -6.72 14.70 -18.99
CA SER A 243 -5.70 14.71 -17.95
C SER A 243 -6.14 13.88 -16.73
N PHE A 244 -5.17 13.41 -15.94
CA PHE A 244 -5.46 12.66 -14.71
C PHE A 244 -6.44 13.39 -13.79
N THR A 245 -6.21 14.67 -13.54
CA THR A 245 -7.08 15.47 -12.66
C THR A 245 -8.50 15.56 -13.20
N THR A 246 -8.67 15.83 -14.49
CA THR A 246 -10.00 15.93 -15.12
C THR A 246 -10.74 14.60 -15.03
N ARG A 247 -10.05 13.50 -15.35
CA ARG A 247 -10.62 12.15 -15.26
C ARG A 247 -10.99 11.75 -13.84
N LEU A 248 -10.11 12.04 -12.88
CA LEU A 248 -10.37 11.77 -11.47
C LEU A 248 -11.61 12.50 -10.98
N LEU A 249 -11.72 13.81 -11.24
CA LEU A 249 -12.87 14.62 -10.81
C LEU A 249 -14.16 14.13 -11.44
N ARG A 250 -14.14 13.79 -12.73
CA ARG A 250 -15.30 13.20 -13.42
C ARG A 250 -15.73 11.89 -12.78
N LEU A 251 -14.81 10.98 -12.45
CA LEU A 251 -15.11 9.71 -11.77
C LEU A 251 -15.70 9.92 -10.38
N ILE A 252 -15.27 10.97 -9.67
CA ILE A 252 -15.84 11.35 -8.36
C ILE A 252 -17.28 11.85 -8.52
N ASP A 253 -17.52 12.72 -9.48
CA ASP A 253 -18.85 13.28 -9.77
C ASP A 253 -19.83 12.19 -10.23
N GLU A 254 -19.42 11.29 -11.14
CA GLU A 254 -20.22 10.15 -11.62
C GLU A 254 -20.65 9.21 -10.49
N ARG A 255 -19.81 9.08 -9.44
CA ARG A 255 -20.13 8.25 -8.25
C ARG A 255 -20.86 9.01 -7.15
N GLY A 256 -21.05 10.33 -7.29
CA GLY A 256 -21.70 11.18 -6.31
C GLY A 256 -21.00 11.21 -4.94
N LEU A 257 -19.67 10.99 -4.93
CA LEU A 257 -18.90 10.92 -3.70
C LEU A 257 -18.47 12.32 -3.24
N LYS A 258 -18.44 12.51 -1.92
CA LYS A 258 -17.87 13.74 -1.34
C LYS A 258 -16.34 13.67 -1.35
N ASP A 259 -15.68 14.79 -1.62
CA ASP A 259 -14.22 14.90 -1.60
C ASP A 259 -13.58 14.33 -0.33
N SER A 260 -14.20 14.63 0.84
CA SER A 260 -13.73 14.12 2.13
C SER A 260 -13.76 12.59 2.22
N THR A 261 -14.73 11.95 1.61
CA THR A 261 -14.81 10.48 1.53
C THR A 261 -13.72 9.95 0.62
N VAL A 262 -13.53 10.56 -0.55
CA VAL A 262 -12.56 10.10 -1.56
C VAL A 262 -11.15 10.13 -1.03
N TYR A 263 -10.65 11.26 -0.51
CA TYR A 263 -9.27 11.33 -0.05
C TYR A 263 -9.01 10.42 1.17
N LYS A 264 -10.00 10.24 2.06
CA LYS A 264 -9.90 9.33 3.21
C LYS A 264 -9.88 7.87 2.77
N GLN A 265 -10.79 7.44 1.91
CA GLN A 265 -10.82 6.08 1.36
C GLN A 265 -9.58 5.75 0.52
N SER A 266 -8.95 6.75 -0.08
CA SER A 266 -7.71 6.61 -0.84
C SER A 266 -6.45 6.76 0.01
N ASN A 267 -6.55 6.90 1.33
CA ASN A 267 -5.42 7.11 2.24
C ASN A 267 -4.53 8.32 1.83
N ILE A 268 -5.16 9.40 1.37
CA ILE A 268 -4.48 10.61 0.88
C ILE A 268 -4.80 11.77 1.82
N SER A 269 -3.82 12.63 2.10
CA SER A 269 -4.05 13.79 2.95
C SER A 269 -4.94 14.83 2.24
N ARG A 270 -5.75 15.56 3.02
CA ARG A 270 -6.58 16.66 2.51
C ARG A 270 -5.76 17.67 1.71
N GLN A 271 -4.58 18.04 2.21
CA GLN A 271 -3.68 18.97 1.52
C GLN A 271 -3.22 18.45 0.17
N HIS A 272 -2.88 17.15 0.10
CA HIS A 272 -2.46 16.51 -1.15
C HIS A 272 -3.61 16.46 -2.16
N PHE A 273 -4.81 16.09 -1.70
CA PHE A 273 -6.01 16.07 -2.55
C PHE A 273 -6.35 17.47 -3.08
N SER A 274 -6.30 18.52 -2.24
CA SER A 274 -6.49 19.90 -2.68
C SER A 274 -5.48 20.34 -3.73
N LYS A 275 -4.21 19.94 -3.62
CA LYS A 275 -3.20 20.21 -4.67
C LYS A 275 -3.54 19.56 -6.01
N ILE A 276 -4.12 18.35 -5.98
CA ILE A 276 -4.57 17.64 -7.19
C ILE A 276 -5.72 18.40 -7.84
N GLN A 277 -6.73 18.79 -7.06
CA GLN A 277 -7.90 19.50 -7.56
C GLN A 277 -7.57 20.87 -8.18
N CYS A 278 -6.66 21.61 -7.55
CA CYS A 278 -6.30 22.95 -7.99
C CYS A 278 -5.36 22.98 -9.22
N ASN A 279 -4.77 21.85 -9.62
CA ASN A 279 -3.82 21.78 -10.72
C ASN A 279 -4.27 20.77 -11.78
N ARG A 280 -4.72 21.26 -12.94
CA ARG A 280 -5.14 20.41 -14.07
C ARG A 280 -4.02 19.55 -14.64
N ASP A 281 -2.80 20.05 -14.60
CA ASP A 281 -1.60 19.38 -15.12
C ASP A 281 -0.82 18.66 -14.00
N TYR A 282 -1.51 18.33 -12.90
CA TYR A 282 -0.89 17.62 -11.81
C TYR A 282 -0.43 16.22 -12.24
N ASN A 283 0.86 15.93 -12.04
CA ASN A 283 1.44 14.63 -12.33
C ASN A 283 1.58 13.80 -11.03
N PRO A 284 0.64 12.91 -10.73
CA PRO A 284 0.67 12.09 -9.53
C PRO A 284 1.73 11.00 -9.62
N LYS A 285 2.21 10.51 -8.48
CA LYS A 285 2.96 9.25 -8.46
C LYS A 285 2.01 8.07 -8.72
N LYS A 286 2.52 7.00 -9.32
CA LYS A 286 1.74 5.78 -9.60
C LYS A 286 0.99 5.25 -8.36
N LYS A 287 1.63 5.25 -7.18
CA LYS A 287 0.99 4.85 -5.92
C LYS A 287 -0.24 5.68 -5.58
N THR A 288 -0.24 6.96 -5.92
CA THR A 288 -1.38 7.88 -5.71
C THR A 288 -2.53 7.55 -6.65
N VAL A 289 -2.22 7.24 -7.92
CA VAL A 289 -3.22 6.82 -8.91
C VAL A 289 -3.90 5.52 -8.47
N LEU A 290 -3.09 4.52 -8.07
CA LEU A 290 -3.60 3.23 -7.57
C LEU A 290 -4.40 3.37 -6.26
N ALA A 291 -4.03 4.33 -5.40
CA ALA A 291 -4.78 4.63 -4.20
C ALA A 291 -6.20 5.13 -4.51
N PHE A 292 -6.33 6.02 -5.51
CA PHE A 292 -7.65 6.47 -5.98
C PHE A 292 -8.42 5.33 -6.65
N ALA A 293 -7.75 4.45 -7.40
CA ALA A 293 -8.41 3.30 -8.01
C ALA A 293 -9.08 2.40 -6.95
N VAL A 294 -8.36 2.11 -5.86
CA VAL A 294 -8.90 1.34 -4.73
C VAL A 294 -9.99 2.13 -3.99
N GLY A 295 -9.72 3.40 -3.65
CA GLY A 295 -10.65 4.24 -2.87
C GLY A 295 -11.96 4.58 -3.60
N LEU A 296 -11.94 4.64 -4.93
CA LEU A 296 -13.12 4.84 -5.78
C LEU A 296 -13.79 3.52 -6.19
N HIS A 297 -13.28 2.38 -5.77
CA HIS A 297 -13.79 1.05 -6.14
C HIS A 297 -13.82 0.84 -7.67
N LEU A 298 -12.74 1.24 -8.35
CA LEU A 298 -12.65 1.08 -9.81
C LEU A 298 -12.49 -0.39 -10.20
N SER A 299 -13.05 -0.74 -11.35
CA SER A 299 -12.72 -1.99 -12.03
C SER A 299 -11.27 -1.98 -12.54
N GLU A 300 -10.76 -3.13 -12.98
CA GLU A 300 -9.42 -3.19 -13.57
C GLU A 300 -9.31 -2.31 -14.82
N ASP A 301 -10.32 -2.33 -15.70
CA ASP A 301 -10.36 -1.52 -16.93
C ASP A 301 -10.37 -0.01 -16.62
N GLU A 302 -11.22 0.42 -15.68
CA GLU A 302 -11.25 1.82 -15.23
C GLU A 302 -9.92 2.24 -14.60
N THR A 303 -9.26 1.33 -13.88
CA THR A 303 -7.94 1.56 -13.29
C THR A 303 -6.86 1.70 -14.36
N ILE A 304 -6.87 0.84 -15.38
CA ILE A 304 -5.95 0.94 -16.52
C ILE A 304 -6.11 2.29 -17.21
N ASP A 305 -7.33 2.72 -17.41
CA ASP A 305 -7.62 3.99 -18.03
C ASP A 305 -7.19 5.18 -17.16
N LEU A 306 -7.37 5.10 -15.84
CA LEU A 306 -6.91 6.13 -14.92
C LEU A 306 -5.36 6.20 -14.89
N LEU A 307 -4.69 5.03 -14.93
CA LEU A 307 -3.22 4.94 -15.03
C LEU A 307 -2.72 5.59 -16.32
N LYS A 308 -3.36 5.28 -17.47
CA LYS A 308 -3.00 5.87 -18.77
C LYS A 308 -3.09 7.40 -18.76
N SER A 309 -4.14 7.98 -18.14
CA SER A 309 -4.30 9.43 -18.04
C SER A 309 -3.19 10.12 -17.23
N ALA A 310 -2.50 9.36 -16.36
CA ALA A 310 -1.35 9.81 -15.59
C ALA A 310 0.00 9.37 -16.20
N GLY A 311 0.01 8.77 -17.40
CA GLY A 311 1.21 8.30 -18.07
C GLY A 311 1.79 6.99 -17.50
N TYR A 312 0.98 6.20 -16.79
CA TYR A 312 1.38 4.92 -16.22
C TYR A 312 0.64 3.74 -16.85
N ALA A 313 1.18 2.55 -16.62
CA ALA A 313 0.55 1.27 -16.92
C ALA A 313 0.87 0.27 -15.80
N PHE A 314 0.11 -0.81 -15.68
CA PHE A 314 0.53 -1.95 -14.87
C PHE A 314 1.80 -2.57 -15.47
N SER A 315 2.67 -3.05 -14.58
CA SER A 315 3.93 -3.69 -14.96
C SER A 315 3.96 -5.11 -14.42
N ASP A 316 4.18 -6.06 -15.30
CA ASP A 316 4.26 -7.49 -14.94
C ASP A 316 5.52 -7.82 -14.11
N GLY A 317 6.54 -6.96 -14.15
CA GLY A 317 7.72 -7.07 -13.29
C GLY A 317 7.55 -6.48 -11.88
N SER A 318 6.38 -5.93 -11.54
CA SER A 318 6.12 -5.24 -10.26
C SER A 318 5.22 -6.07 -9.35
N LYS A 319 5.75 -6.60 -8.25
CA LYS A 319 4.95 -7.28 -7.22
C LYS A 319 3.82 -6.40 -6.68
N ARG A 320 4.07 -5.10 -6.50
CA ARG A 320 3.03 -4.14 -6.09
C ARG A 320 1.86 -4.15 -7.05
N ASP A 321 2.13 -4.11 -8.35
CA ASP A 321 1.09 -4.05 -9.37
C ASP A 321 0.26 -5.33 -9.37
N TRP A 322 0.89 -6.50 -9.24
CA TRP A 322 0.19 -7.78 -9.10
C TRP A 322 -0.70 -7.85 -7.87
N ILE A 323 -0.21 -7.38 -6.70
CA ILE A 323 -1.01 -7.35 -5.48
C ILE A 323 -2.23 -6.45 -5.66
N VAL A 324 -2.06 -5.28 -6.29
CA VAL A 324 -3.18 -4.35 -6.51
C VAL A 324 -4.18 -4.94 -7.51
N ARG A 325 -3.73 -5.54 -8.62
CA ARG A 325 -4.61 -6.22 -9.59
C ARG A 325 -5.42 -7.33 -8.92
N TYR A 326 -4.75 -8.19 -8.15
CA TYR A 326 -5.43 -9.21 -7.34
C TYR A 326 -6.52 -8.60 -6.45
N CYS A 327 -6.21 -7.51 -5.73
CA CYS A 327 -7.19 -6.86 -4.86
C CYS A 327 -8.39 -6.31 -5.65
N LEU A 328 -8.16 -5.72 -6.82
CA LEU A 328 -9.23 -5.22 -7.69
C LEU A 328 -10.12 -6.35 -8.21
N GLU A 329 -9.55 -7.46 -8.67
CA GLU A 329 -10.28 -8.64 -9.12
C GLU A 329 -11.11 -9.29 -8.01
N GLN A 330 -10.53 -9.40 -6.80
CA GLN A 330 -11.23 -9.92 -5.63
C GLN A 330 -12.17 -8.92 -4.97
N LYS A 331 -12.31 -7.70 -5.53
CA LYS A 331 -13.13 -6.61 -5.00
C LYS A 331 -12.75 -6.21 -3.56
N ILE A 332 -11.47 -6.29 -3.25
CA ILE A 332 -10.90 -5.84 -1.97
C ILE A 332 -10.57 -4.35 -2.10
N TYR A 333 -11.53 -3.49 -1.74
CA TYR A 333 -11.41 -2.04 -1.88
C TYR A 333 -11.06 -1.31 -0.58
N ASN A 334 -10.83 -2.05 0.51
CA ASN A 334 -10.34 -1.42 1.73
C ASN A 334 -8.84 -1.13 1.59
N ILE A 335 -8.49 0.15 1.46
CA ILE A 335 -7.12 0.60 1.25
C ILE A 335 -6.16 0.10 2.35
N ASN A 336 -6.63 -0.07 3.59
CA ASN A 336 -5.81 -0.54 4.69
C ASN A 336 -5.51 -2.04 4.57
N GLN A 337 -6.45 -2.84 4.04
CA GLN A 337 -6.18 -4.25 3.73
C GLN A 337 -5.18 -4.38 2.58
N VAL A 338 -5.34 -3.59 1.52
CA VAL A 338 -4.37 -3.54 0.41
C VAL A 338 -2.99 -3.11 0.91
N ASN A 339 -2.91 -2.06 1.72
CA ASN A 339 -1.67 -1.58 2.30
C ASN A 339 -1.02 -2.58 3.26
N THR A 340 -1.82 -3.37 3.98
CA THR A 340 -1.31 -4.46 4.81
C THR A 340 -0.62 -5.52 3.97
N LEU A 341 -1.24 -5.95 2.86
CA LEU A 341 -0.64 -6.90 1.93
C LEU A 341 0.66 -6.32 1.34
N LEU A 342 0.62 -5.09 0.84
CA LEU A 342 1.81 -4.43 0.29
C LEU A 342 2.94 -4.35 1.31
N PHE A 343 2.63 -4.01 2.56
CA PHE A 343 3.60 -3.93 3.63
C PHE A 343 4.25 -5.28 3.96
N GLU A 344 3.47 -6.38 3.93
CA GLU A 344 4.00 -7.73 4.15
C GLU A 344 4.99 -8.17 3.08
N TYR A 345 4.70 -7.82 1.82
CA TYR A 345 5.59 -8.10 0.69
C TYR A 345 6.72 -7.07 0.53
N ASP A 346 6.98 -6.22 1.55
CA ASP A 346 7.99 -5.16 1.51
C ASP A 346 7.79 -4.19 0.33
N GLN A 347 6.53 -3.96 -0.08
CA GLN A 347 6.18 -3.02 -1.13
C GLN A 347 5.74 -1.67 -0.55
N GLU A 348 5.93 -0.61 -1.35
CA GLU A 348 5.48 0.73 -0.97
C GLU A 348 3.95 0.79 -0.88
N GLN A 349 3.44 1.29 0.24
CA GLN A 349 2.01 1.45 0.49
C GLN A 349 1.38 2.49 -0.44
N LEU A 350 0.10 2.33 -0.73
CA LEU A 350 -0.68 3.26 -1.54
C LEU A 350 -1.11 4.47 -0.72
N GLY A 351 -1.28 5.60 -1.41
CA GLY A 351 -1.69 6.86 -0.81
C GLY A 351 -0.50 7.68 -0.37
N ALA A 352 -0.39 7.97 0.91
CA ALA A 352 0.49 8.93 1.58
C ALA A 352 1.89 9.14 1.04
#